data_640b214ceffc928689ff6890ab9fe219
#
_entry.id   640b214ceffc928689ff6890ab9fe219
#
_cell.length_a   1.000
_cell.length_b   1.000
_cell.length_c   1.000
_cell.angle_alpha   90.00
_cell.angle_beta   90.00
_cell.angle_gamma   90.00
#
_symmetry.space_group_name_H-M   'P 1'
#
loop_
_entity.id
_entity.type
_entity.pdbx_description
1 polymer ?
#
loop_
_entity_poly.entity_id
_entity_poly.type
_entity_poly.pdbx_seq_one_letter_code
_entity_poly.pdbx_strand_id
1 'polypeptide(L)'
;MTLTNEFISKKCILALKERILRFIYNIGIYLANFGLKFGALFNDKLKKGVVGRKATFTILKNNLNKNDKTLWFHCASLGEYEQGLPVFTKLRHQYKDHKIILSFFSPSGYDIRKNTPIADIVIYLPLDTKTNSKRFLDLVNPELTIFVKYDIWPNFLNELKRRHLRAILISAAFRKNHIYFKAYGKLFKNALFAFEHIFTQNEDSKTLLKSIHYQAVTVSGDTRFDRVYSQLEIDNTLNFIEEFKNNQLCVVAGSTWPEGESLFINFINSEASRHVKFIIAPHDIKPERIKNLQERINSKTVLFSEKKSQDLTNSQVFIIDTVGILSKIYSYADIAYVG
;
A
#
# COMPACT_ATOMS: atom_id res chain seq x y z
N MET A 1 42.03 12.78 33.27
CA MET A 1 41.40 11.51 33.70
C MET A 1 39.88 11.63 33.96
N THR A 2 39.36 12.76 34.40
CA THR A 2 37.93 12.98 34.72
C THR A 2 37.02 13.06 33.51
N LEU A 3 37.41 13.67 32.39
CA LEU A 3 36.62 13.81 31.16
C LEU A 3 36.33 12.48 30.43
N THR A 4 37.29 11.52 30.50
CA THR A 4 37.12 10.19 29.90
C THR A 4 36.12 9.33 30.66
N ASN A 5 36.08 9.43 32.00
CA ASN A 5 35.11 8.68 32.81
C ASN A 5 33.67 9.18 32.64
N GLU A 6 33.49 10.49 32.52
CA GLU A 6 32.15 11.09 32.27
C GLU A 6 31.60 10.73 30.89
N PHE A 7 32.47 10.65 29.86
CA PHE A 7 32.09 10.25 28.49
C PHE A 7 31.73 8.76 28.39
N ILE A 8 32.50 7.91 29.14
CA ILE A 8 32.20 6.46 29.22
C ILE A 8 30.89 6.23 29.96
N SER A 9 30.65 6.95 31.07
CA SER A 9 29.40 6.87 31.84
C SER A 9 28.18 7.27 31.01
N LYS A 10 28.24 8.37 30.23
CA LYS A 10 27.16 8.82 29.34
C LYS A 10 26.87 7.82 28.24
N LYS A 11 27.89 7.19 27.63
CA LYS A 11 27.72 6.13 26.63
C LYS A 11 27.04 4.87 27.20
N CYS A 12 27.44 4.45 28.41
CA CYS A 12 26.83 3.30 29.10
C CYS A 12 25.36 3.57 29.43
N ILE A 13 25.02 4.74 29.95
CA ILE A 13 23.64 5.14 30.24
C ILE A 13 22.81 5.18 28.97
N LEU A 14 23.34 5.66 27.85
CA LEU A 14 22.67 5.73 26.57
C LEU A 14 22.38 4.33 26.02
N ALA A 15 23.36 3.42 26.09
CA ALA A 15 23.23 2.03 25.69
C ALA A 15 22.21 1.27 26.54
N LEU A 16 22.18 1.52 27.84
CA LEU A 16 21.20 0.93 28.76
C LEU A 16 19.77 1.40 28.41
N LYS A 17 19.56 2.69 28.18
CA LYS A 17 18.27 3.23 27.75
C LYS A 17 17.79 2.61 26.43
N GLU A 18 18.68 2.39 25.47
CA GLU A 18 18.32 1.72 24.21
C GLU A 18 17.93 0.25 24.41
N ARG A 19 18.64 -0.47 25.29
CA ARG A 19 18.26 -1.87 25.63
C ARG A 19 16.89 -1.93 26.29
N ILE A 20 16.58 -1.02 27.20
CA ILE A 20 15.26 -0.93 27.87
C ILE A 20 14.17 -0.62 26.84
N LEU A 21 14.36 0.36 25.95
CA LEU A 21 13.38 0.68 24.91
C LEU A 21 13.11 -0.51 23.97
N ARG A 22 14.17 -1.22 23.58
CA ARG A 22 14.02 -2.45 22.76
C ARG A 22 13.29 -3.56 23.52
N PHE A 23 13.54 -3.71 24.80
CA PHE A 23 12.86 -4.70 25.65
C PHE A 23 11.36 -4.39 25.75
N ILE A 24 11.01 -3.13 26.06
CA ILE A 24 9.62 -2.65 26.10
C ILE A 24 8.93 -2.86 24.75
N TYR A 25 9.58 -2.50 23.64
CA TYR A 25 9.06 -2.72 22.31
C TYR A 25 8.75 -4.21 22.04
N ASN A 26 9.69 -5.10 22.39
CA ASN A 26 9.48 -6.53 22.17
C ASN A 26 8.32 -7.06 23.02
N ILE A 27 8.18 -6.65 24.29
CA ILE A 27 7.00 -6.96 25.10
C ILE A 27 5.73 -6.47 24.40
N GLY A 28 5.71 -5.23 23.91
CA GLY A 28 4.59 -4.68 23.14
C GLY A 28 4.22 -5.53 21.91
N ILE A 29 5.21 -6.04 21.17
CA ILE A 29 4.97 -6.94 20.03
C ILE A 29 4.37 -8.29 20.47
N TYR A 30 4.82 -8.86 21.61
CA TYR A 30 4.23 -10.09 22.13
C TYR A 30 2.79 -9.88 22.60
N LEU A 31 2.51 -8.76 23.28
CA LEU A 31 1.14 -8.38 23.66
C LEU A 31 0.25 -8.17 22.44
N ALA A 32 0.76 -7.46 21.43
CA ALA A 32 0.05 -7.28 20.16
C ALA A 32 -0.23 -8.62 19.46
N ASN A 33 0.72 -9.57 19.49
CA ASN A 33 0.50 -10.92 18.97
C ASN A 33 -0.63 -11.66 19.69
N PHE A 34 -0.67 -11.54 21.02
CA PHE A 34 -1.75 -12.10 21.81
C PHE A 34 -3.09 -11.46 21.46
N GLY A 35 -3.14 -10.12 21.38
CA GLY A 35 -4.33 -9.39 20.96
C GLY A 35 -4.81 -9.74 19.55
N LEU A 36 -3.87 -9.90 18.59
CA LEU A 36 -4.20 -10.35 17.23
C LEU A 36 -4.80 -11.75 17.20
N LYS A 37 -4.25 -12.69 18.00
CA LYS A 37 -4.79 -14.06 18.11
C LYS A 37 -6.18 -14.06 18.74
N PHE A 38 -6.39 -13.27 19.79
CA PHE A 38 -7.68 -13.13 20.43
C PHE A 38 -8.71 -12.48 19.49
N GLY A 39 -8.36 -11.37 18.84
CA GLY A 39 -9.22 -10.71 17.85
C GLY A 39 -9.54 -11.59 16.63
N ALA A 40 -8.65 -12.52 16.28
CA ALA A 40 -8.85 -13.49 15.20
C ALA A 40 -9.99 -14.50 15.47
N LEU A 41 -10.46 -14.61 16.71
CA LEU A 41 -11.64 -15.42 17.06
C LEU A 41 -12.93 -14.76 16.58
N PHE A 42 -12.95 -13.44 16.44
CA PHE A 42 -14.13 -12.61 16.14
C PHE A 42 -14.05 -11.87 14.80
N ASN A 43 -12.90 -11.93 14.11
CA ASN A 43 -12.67 -11.18 12.89
C ASN A 43 -11.89 -11.98 11.86
N ASP A 44 -12.54 -12.31 10.74
CA ASP A 44 -11.97 -13.14 9.68
C ASP A 44 -10.73 -12.51 9.03
N LYS A 45 -10.66 -11.19 8.91
CA LYS A 45 -9.49 -10.49 8.37
C LYS A 45 -8.27 -10.68 9.29
N LEU A 46 -8.46 -10.58 10.60
CA LEU A 46 -7.39 -10.86 11.57
C LEU A 46 -6.99 -12.33 11.56
N LYS A 47 -7.97 -13.25 11.46
CA LYS A 47 -7.76 -14.70 11.37
C LYS A 47 -6.89 -15.05 10.16
N LYS A 48 -7.19 -14.53 8.98
CA LYS A 48 -6.37 -14.69 7.76
C LYS A 48 -4.92 -14.26 8.00
N GLY A 49 -4.71 -13.08 8.58
CA GLY A 49 -3.37 -12.58 8.88
C GLY A 49 -2.59 -13.44 9.88
N VAL A 50 -3.26 -13.93 10.94
CA VAL A 50 -2.64 -14.80 11.95
C VAL A 50 -2.26 -16.15 11.37
N VAL A 51 -3.17 -16.78 10.60
CA VAL A 51 -2.92 -18.07 9.94
C VAL A 51 -1.84 -17.95 8.87
N GLY A 52 -1.93 -16.92 8.02
CA GLY A 52 -0.95 -16.72 6.95
C GLY A 52 0.48 -16.51 7.47
N ARG A 53 0.66 -15.77 8.57
CA ARG A 53 1.98 -15.59 9.19
C ARG A 53 2.60 -16.90 9.71
N LYS A 54 1.79 -17.88 10.12
CA LYS A 54 2.31 -19.20 10.55
C LYS A 54 2.97 -19.95 9.38
N ALA A 55 2.45 -19.79 8.16
CA ALA A 55 2.96 -20.45 6.97
C ALA A 55 4.25 -19.81 6.41
N THR A 56 4.55 -18.56 6.75
CA THR A 56 5.63 -17.76 6.13
C THR A 56 6.96 -18.51 6.11
N PHE A 57 7.40 -19.05 7.25
CA PHE A 57 8.71 -19.71 7.32
C PHE A 57 8.75 -21.05 6.57
N THR A 58 7.63 -21.75 6.47
CA THR A 58 7.51 -22.97 5.67
C THR A 58 7.56 -22.65 4.19
N ILE A 59 6.83 -21.62 3.76
CA ILE A 59 6.85 -21.14 2.35
C ILE A 59 8.27 -20.75 1.95
N LEU A 60 8.97 -19.96 2.77
CA LEU A 60 10.34 -19.54 2.48
C LEU A 60 11.29 -20.73 2.38
N LYS A 61 11.23 -21.67 3.32
CA LYS A 61 12.10 -22.86 3.30
C LYS A 61 11.89 -23.78 2.10
N ASN A 62 10.64 -23.88 1.63
CA ASN A 62 10.30 -24.75 0.50
C ASN A 62 10.64 -24.11 -0.87
N ASN A 63 10.77 -22.79 -0.94
CA ASN A 63 10.95 -22.08 -2.21
C ASN A 63 12.29 -21.37 -2.35
N LEU A 64 13.10 -21.28 -1.28
CA LEU A 64 14.43 -20.66 -1.31
C LEU A 64 15.53 -21.69 -1.05
N ASN A 65 16.58 -21.59 -1.87
CA ASN A 65 17.83 -22.31 -1.72
C ASN A 65 18.94 -21.37 -1.22
N LYS A 66 19.99 -21.89 -0.60
CA LYS A 66 21.11 -21.09 -0.06
C LYS A 66 21.84 -20.25 -1.10
N ASN A 67 21.84 -20.67 -2.36
CA ASN A 67 22.54 -20.01 -3.46
C ASN A 67 21.64 -19.04 -4.25
N ASP A 68 20.38 -18.91 -3.89
CA ASP A 68 19.47 -17.98 -4.54
C ASP A 68 19.90 -16.53 -4.24
N LYS A 69 20.07 -15.73 -5.29
CA LYS A 69 20.12 -14.27 -5.16
C LYS A 69 18.73 -13.75 -4.91
N THR A 70 18.57 -12.90 -3.93
CA THR A 70 17.22 -12.46 -3.54
C THR A 70 17.09 -10.95 -3.44
N LEU A 71 15.90 -10.45 -3.75
CA LEU A 71 15.43 -9.11 -3.38
C LEU A 71 14.24 -9.25 -2.45
N TRP A 72 14.12 -8.34 -1.50
CA TRP A 72 12.97 -8.32 -0.60
C TRP A 72 12.21 -6.99 -0.73
N PHE A 73 10.93 -7.07 -1.13
CA PHE A 73 10.01 -5.95 -1.17
C PHE A 73 9.00 -6.07 -0.04
N HIS A 74 8.80 -5.00 0.71
CA HIS A 74 7.84 -4.97 1.81
C HIS A 74 6.82 -3.84 1.65
N CYS A 75 5.53 -4.22 1.76
CA CYS A 75 4.39 -3.32 1.73
C CYS A 75 3.44 -3.66 2.87
N ALA A 76 3.00 -2.67 3.66
CA ALA A 76 2.03 -2.93 4.73
C ALA A 76 0.68 -3.41 4.18
N SER A 77 0.24 -2.84 3.08
CA SER A 77 -1.09 -3.06 2.49
C SER A 77 -1.07 -2.99 0.97
N LEU A 78 -2.25 -3.14 0.35
CA LEU A 78 -2.42 -2.96 -1.08
C LEU A 78 -1.99 -1.55 -1.54
N GLY A 79 -2.31 -0.52 -0.75
CA GLY A 79 -1.97 0.87 -1.12
C GLY A 79 -0.46 1.11 -1.24
N GLU A 80 0.35 0.56 -0.33
CA GLU A 80 1.81 0.62 -0.42
C GLU A 80 2.35 -0.20 -1.59
N TYR A 81 1.75 -1.38 -1.87
CA TYR A 81 2.12 -2.15 -3.06
C TYR A 81 1.91 -1.35 -4.34
N GLU A 82 0.76 -0.71 -4.48
CA GLU A 82 0.44 0.10 -5.66
C GLU A 82 1.40 1.30 -5.81
N GLN A 83 1.86 1.88 -4.71
CA GLN A 83 2.90 2.91 -4.70
C GLN A 83 4.29 2.35 -5.04
N GLY A 84 4.60 1.13 -4.61
CA GLY A 84 5.88 0.47 -4.93
C GLY A 84 5.94 -0.07 -6.36
N LEU A 85 4.78 -0.39 -6.96
CA LEU A 85 4.69 -1.13 -8.22
C LEU A 85 5.52 -0.58 -9.38
N PRO A 86 5.57 0.74 -9.66
CA PRO A 86 6.40 1.27 -10.73
C PRO A 86 7.90 0.95 -10.56
N VAL A 87 8.38 1.02 -9.31
CA VAL A 87 9.77 0.70 -8.95
C VAL A 87 9.99 -0.81 -9.01
N PHE A 88 9.07 -1.60 -8.44
CA PHE A 88 9.15 -3.06 -8.44
C PHE A 88 9.20 -3.65 -9.84
N THR A 89 8.39 -3.12 -10.76
CA THR A 89 8.37 -3.54 -12.17
C THR A 89 9.72 -3.32 -12.82
N LYS A 90 10.32 -2.13 -12.66
CA LYS A 90 11.64 -1.82 -13.21
C LYS A 90 12.71 -2.74 -12.61
N LEU A 91 12.68 -2.98 -11.30
CA LEU A 91 13.63 -3.87 -10.64
C LEU A 91 13.44 -5.34 -11.07
N ARG A 92 12.20 -5.82 -11.25
CA ARG A 92 11.95 -7.17 -11.79
C ARG A 92 12.59 -7.34 -13.16
N HIS A 93 12.51 -6.34 -14.03
CA HIS A 93 13.14 -6.37 -15.34
C HIS A 93 14.69 -6.32 -15.27
N GLN A 94 15.22 -5.57 -14.32
CA GLN A 94 16.68 -5.41 -14.15
C GLN A 94 17.33 -6.62 -13.48
N TYR A 95 16.65 -7.23 -12.50
CA TYR A 95 17.15 -8.33 -11.67
C TYR A 95 16.49 -9.66 -12.06
N LYS A 96 16.64 -10.08 -13.33
CA LYS A 96 15.97 -11.27 -13.89
C LYS A 96 16.34 -12.57 -13.17
N ASP A 97 17.59 -12.69 -12.70
CA ASP A 97 18.13 -13.89 -12.05
C ASP A 97 17.89 -13.92 -10.52
N HIS A 98 17.24 -12.90 -9.98
CA HIS A 98 16.94 -12.84 -8.56
C HIS A 98 15.53 -13.36 -8.27
N LYS A 99 15.39 -14.10 -7.17
CA LYS A 99 14.09 -14.38 -6.58
C LYS A 99 13.60 -13.17 -5.80
N ILE A 100 12.43 -12.68 -6.14
CA ILE A 100 11.82 -11.55 -5.45
C ILE A 100 10.84 -12.08 -4.41
N ILE A 101 11.08 -11.72 -3.16
CA ILE A 101 10.20 -11.99 -2.04
C ILE A 101 9.37 -10.72 -1.78
N LEU A 102 8.06 -10.82 -1.92
CA LEU A 102 7.13 -9.76 -1.57
C LEU A 102 6.42 -10.10 -0.27
N SER A 103 6.53 -9.24 0.73
CA SER A 103 5.87 -9.43 2.01
C SER A 103 4.80 -8.38 2.25
N PHE A 104 3.64 -8.82 2.76
CA PHE A 104 2.55 -7.95 3.21
C PHE A 104 2.33 -8.08 4.71
N PHE A 105 1.94 -6.98 5.36
CA PHE A 105 1.48 -7.06 6.74
C PHE A 105 -0.02 -7.33 6.80
N SER A 106 -0.81 -6.68 5.94
CA SER A 106 -2.27 -6.77 5.89
C SER A 106 -2.77 -7.81 4.88
N PRO A 107 -3.86 -8.55 5.19
CA PRO A 107 -4.55 -9.41 4.23
C PRO A 107 -5.02 -8.69 2.97
N SER A 108 -5.34 -7.40 3.04
CA SER A 108 -5.82 -6.62 1.89
C SER A 108 -4.83 -6.58 0.72
N GLY A 109 -3.52 -6.56 1.02
CA GLY A 109 -2.49 -6.65 0.00
C GLY A 109 -2.26 -8.09 -0.45
N TYR A 110 -2.11 -9.00 0.50
CA TYR A 110 -1.81 -10.41 0.23
C TYR A 110 -2.89 -11.09 -0.62
N ASP A 111 -4.16 -10.99 -0.21
CA ASP A 111 -5.28 -11.70 -0.88
C ASP A 111 -5.41 -11.29 -2.36
N ILE A 112 -5.16 -10.01 -2.67
CA ILE A 112 -5.29 -9.46 -4.03
C ILE A 112 -4.02 -9.71 -4.86
N ARG A 113 -2.83 -9.69 -4.25
CA ARG A 113 -1.55 -9.70 -4.94
C ARG A 113 -0.70 -10.97 -4.74
N LYS A 114 -1.24 -12.01 -4.11
CA LYS A 114 -0.53 -13.28 -3.89
C LYS A 114 -0.03 -13.98 -5.17
N ASN A 115 -0.65 -13.69 -6.32
CA ASN A 115 -0.28 -14.23 -7.62
C ASN A 115 0.30 -13.13 -8.55
N THR A 116 0.90 -12.08 -8.00
CA THR A 116 1.50 -11.01 -8.80
C THR A 116 2.68 -11.52 -9.62
N PRO A 117 2.84 -11.12 -10.90
CA PRO A 117 4.00 -11.49 -11.70
C PRO A 117 5.31 -10.80 -11.27
N ILE A 118 5.22 -9.82 -10.36
CA ILE A 118 6.37 -9.06 -9.86
C ILE A 118 7.24 -9.89 -8.92
N ALA A 119 6.65 -10.84 -8.18
CA ALA A 119 7.35 -11.60 -7.15
C ALA A 119 7.25 -13.10 -7.36
N ASP A 120 8.33 -13.82 -7.05
CA ASP A 120 8.39 -15.28 -7.09
C ASP A 120 7.77 -15.90 -5.84
N ILE A 121 7.84 -15.18 -4.72
CA ILE A 121 7.33 -15.63 -3.41
C ILE A 121 6.56 -14.49 -2.76
N VAL A 122 5.28 -14.70 -2.46
CA VAL A 122 4.46 -13.74 -1.73
C VAL A 122 4.08 -14.31 -0.38
N ILE A 123 4.32 -13.53 0.69
CA ILE A 123 4.16 -13.98 2.08
C ILE A 123 3.56 -12.87 2.96
N TYR A 124 3.12 -13.28 4.15
CA TYR A 124 2.92 -12.32 5.24
C TYR A 124 4.23 -12.04 5.97
N LEU A 125 4.51 -10.77 6.27
CA LEU A 125 5.63 -10.43 7.14
C LEU A 125 5.41 -11.04 8.53
N PRO A 126 6.37 -11.82 9.08
CA PRO A 126 6.31 -12.24 10.47
C PRO A 126 6.29 -11.02 11.40
N LEU A 127 5.69 -11.17 12.59
CA LEU A 127 5.73 -10.10 13.59
C LEU A 127 7.17 -9.72 13.93
N ASP A 128 7.39 -8.42 14.16
CA ASP A 128 8.72 -7.82 14.34
C ASP A 128 9.36 -8.18 15.69
N THR A 129 9.55 -9.47 15.94
CA THR A 129 10.35 -9.94 17.07
C THR A 129 11.80 -10.16 16.66
N LYS A 130 12.73 -10.03 17.61
CA LYS A 130 14.16 -10.29 17.38
C LYS A 130 14.42 -11.68 16.78
N THR A 131 13.66 -12.69 17.20
CA THR A 131 13.80 -14.07 16.70
C THR A 131 13.30 -14.19 15.27
N ASN A 132 12.15 -13.57 14.97
CA ASN A 132 11.57 -13.63 13.62
C ASN A 132 12.44 -12.86 12.60
N SER A 133 12.91 -11.66 12.95
CA SER A 133 13.76 -10.87 12.06
C SER A 133 15.07 -11.61 11.73
N LYS A 134 15.71 -12.22 12.74
CA LYS A 134 16.91 -13.02 12.52
C LYS A 134 16.63 -14.22 11.60
N ARG A 135 15.64 -15.05 11.96
CA ARG A 135 15.27 -16.25 11.20
C ARG A 135 14.83 -15.92 9.77
N PHE A 136 14.12 -14.83 9.57
CA PHE A 136 13.69 -14.38 8.25
C PHE A 136 14.90 -14.03 7.38
N LEU A 137 15.81 -13.22 7.89
CA LEU A 137 17.00 -12.82 7.15
C LEU A 137 18.03 -13.95 7.00
N ASP A 138 18.00 -14.98 7.85
CA ASP A 138 18.77 -16.22 7.65
C ASP A 138 18.30 -17.00 6.41
N LEU A 139 17.01 -16.91 6.07
CA LEU A 139 16.42 -17.59 4.91
C LEU A 139 16.45 -16.72 3.64
N VAL A 140 16.12 -15.43 3.78
CA VAL A 140 15.95 -14.55 2.62
C VAL A 140 17.28 -13.96 2.17
N ASN A 141 18.14 -13.51 3.08
CA ASN A 141 19.47 -12.91 2.82
C ASN A 141 19.49 -11.95 1.61
N PRO A 142 18.71 -10.88 1.58
CA PRO A 142 18.48 -10.09 0.38
C PRO A 142 19.68 -9.23 0.01
N GLU A 143 20.01 -9.14 -1.29
CA GLU A 143 20.99 -8.19 -1.82
C GLU A 143 20.49 -6.74 -1.72
N LEU A 144 19.18 -6.54 -1.88
CA LEU A 144 18.50 -5.25 -1.67
C LEU A 144 17.12 -5.47 -1.06
N THR A 145 16.83 -4.65 -0.06
CA THR A 145 15.51 -4.59 0.57
C THR A 145 14.84 -3.27 0.26
N ILE A 146 13.56 -3.29 -0.10
CA ILE A 146 12.77 -2.09 -0.38
C ILE A 146 11.56 -2.05 0.53
N PHE A 147 11.46 -0.99 1.30
CA PHE A 147 10.27 -0.64 2.06
C PHE A 147 9.53 0.51 1.38
N VAL A 148 8.22 0.56 1.57
CA VAL A 148 7.38 1.59 0.96
C VAL A 148 6.76 2.49 2.02
N LYS A 149 6.77 3.78 1.78
CA LYS A 149 6.07 4.83 2.53
C LYS A 149 6.68 5.11 3.92
N TYR A 150 6.12 4.61 5.00
CA TYR A 150 6.59 4.84 6.38
C TYR A 150 6.45 3.60 7.25
N ASP A 151 6.47 2.43 6.65
CA ASP A 151 6.32 1.17 7.37
C ASP A 151 7.67 0.73 7.95
N ILE A 152 7.89 1.05 9.22
CA ILE A 152 9.18 0.92 9.90
C ILE A 152 9.08 -0.17 10.96
N TRP A 153 9.85 -1.23 10.78
CA TRP A 153 9.95 -2.40 11.65
C TRP A 153 11.31 -2.46 12.34
N PRO A 154 11.45 -1.96 13.58
CA PRO A 154 12.75 -1.75 14.22
C PRO A 154 13.63 -3.00 14.31
N ASN A 155 13.09 -4.18 14.60
CA ASN A 155 13.92 -5.39 14.71
C ASN A 155 14.42 -5.85 13.34
N PHE A 156 13.58 -5.85 12.29
CA PHE A 156 14.00 -6.18 10.92
C PHE A 156 15.08 -5.19 10.44
N LEU A 157 14.85 -3.89 10.58
CA LEU A 157 15.77 -2.86 10.12
C LEU A 157 17.11 -2.90 10.89
N ASN A 158 17.05 -3.08 12.21
CA ASN A 158 18.30 -3.24 12.99
C ASN A 158 19.08 -4.50 12.61
N GLU A 159 18.37 -5.58 12.26
CA GLU A 159 19.04 -6.82 11.83
C GLU A 159 19.63 -6.69 10.42
N LEU A 160 18.95 -6.00 9.49
CA LEU A 160 19.52 -5.62 8.18
C LEU A 160 20.79 -4.81 8.36
N LYS A 161 20.76 -3.76 9.19
CA LYS A 161 21.92 -2.91 9.51
C LYS A 161 23.06 -3.71 10.11
N ARG A 162 22.77 -4.59 11.08
CA ARG A 162 23.79 -5.43 11.74
C ARG A 162 24.50 -6.38 10.77
N ARG A 163 23.79 -6.83 9.73
CA ARG A 163 24.32 -7.72 8.68
C ARG A 163 24.92 -6.96 7.51
N HIS A 164 24.91 -5.63 7.52
CA HIS A 164 25.32 -4.78 6.40
C HIS A 164 24.52 -5.08 5.10
N LEU A 165 23.27 -5.53 5.23
CA LEU A 165 22.39 -5.75 4.10
C LEU A 165 21.76 -4.42 3.67
N ARG A 166 21.70 -4.20 2.36
CA ARG A 166 21.21 -2.95 1.77
C ARG A 166 19.71 -2.82 1.94
N ALA A 167 19.27 -1.64 2.34
CA ALA A 167 17.86 -1.30 2.46
C ALA A 167 17.60 0.13 1.99
N ILE A 168 16.54 0.34 1.23
CA ILE A 168 16.05 1.66 0.82
C ILE A 168 14.57 1.81 1.20
N LEU A 169 14.17 3.07 1.42
CA LEU A 169 12.76 3.42 1.62
C LEU A 169 12.31 4.29 0.45
N ILE A 170 11.24 3.88 -0.22
CA ILE A 170 10.70 4.60 -1.37
C ILE A 170 9.33 5.21 -1.07
N SER A 171 8.96 6.26 -1.82
CA SER A 171 7.67 6.96 -1.70
C SER A 171 7.36 7.39 -0.27
N ALA A 172 8.39 7.79 0.49
CA ALA A 172 8.27 8.12 1.90
C ALA A 172 7.54 9.45 2.12
N ALA A 173 6.51 9.43 2.98
CA ALA A 173 5.72 10.61 3.33
C ALA A 173 5.69 10.78 4.85
N PHE A 174 6.51 11.67 5.37
CA PHE A 174 6.62 11.91 6.81
C PHE A 174 5.81 13.12 7.27
N ARG A 175 5.36 13.07 8.53
CA ARG A 175 4.64 14.16 9.21
C ARG A 175 5.27 14.40 10.60
N LYS A 176 5.19 15.64 11.10
CA LYS A 176 5.75 16.03 12.41
C LYS A 176 5.19 15.22 13.59
N ASN A 177 3.98 14.68 13.45
CA ASN A 177 3.36 13.87 14.49
C ASN A 177 3.82 12.40 14.49
N HIS A 178 4.55 11.93 13.47
CA HIS A 178 5.07 10.57 13.45
C HIS A 178 6.07 10.33 14.59
N ILE A 179 6.06 9.11 15.12
CA ILE A 179 6.85 8.69 16.27
C ILE A 179 8.36 8.94 16.09
N TYR A 180 8.88 8.91 14.87
CA TYR A 180 10.30 9.11 14.55
C TYR A 180 10.83 10.50 14.96
N PHE A 181 9.94 11.48 15.03
CA PHE A 181 10.24 12.87 15.34
C PHE A 181 9.86 13.26 16.78
N LYS A 182 9.42 12.29 17.60
CA LYS A 182 9.07 12.50 19.00
C LYS A 182 10.21 12.10 19.91
N ALA A 183 10.33 12.77 21.07
CA ALA A 183 11.38 12.50 22.04
C ALA A 183 11.40 11.04 22.54
N TYR A 184 10.21 10.43 22.66
CA TYR A 184 10.05 9.01 23.04
C TYR A 184 10.25 8.03 21.87
N GLY A 185 10.34 8.52 20.64
CA GLY A 185 10.44 7.71 19.41
C GLY A 185 11.86 7.26 19.04
N LYS A 186 12.84 7.36 19.96
CA LYS A 186 14.25 7.07 19.69
C LYS A 186 14.51 5.71 19.02
N LEU A 187 13.77 4.66 19.39
CA LEU A 187 13.91 3.33 18.80
C LEU A 187 13.57 3.34 17.29
N PHE A 188 12.45 3.96 16.93
CA PHE A 188 12.01 4.08 15.55
C PHE A 188 12.86 5.06 14.75
N LYS A 189 13.27 6.18 15.38
CA LYS A 189 14.25 7.10 14.79
C LYS A 189 15.54 6.37 14.41
N ASN A 190 16.11 5.57 15.33
CA ASN A 190 17.34 4.81 15.07
C ASN A 190 17.17 3.77 13.97
N ALA A 191 15.97 3.19 13.82
CA ALA A 191 15.67 2.25 12.75
C ALA A 191 15.72 2.90 11.36
N LEU A 192 15.36 4.18 11.22
CA LEU A 192 15.50 4.91 9.94
C LEU A 192 16.94 4.92 9.42
N PHE A 193 17.92 4.94 10.31
CA PHE A 193 19.35 4.91 9.94
C PHE A 193 19.85 3.51 9.50
N ALA A 194 18.95 2.55 9.33
CA ALA A 194 19.24 1.29 8.66
C ALA A 194 19.08 1.39 7.13
N PHE A 195 18.31 2.37 6.66
CA PHE A 195 18.24 2.64 5.24
C PHE A 195 19.52 3.33 4.74
N GLU A 196 20.07 2.87 3.64
CA GLU A 196 21.19 3.54 2.96
C GLU A 196 20.72 4.82 2.25
N HIS A 197 19.45 4.83 1.79
CA HIS A 197 18.82 5.99 1.18
C HIS A 197 17.31 6.02 1.38
N ILE A 198 16.73 7.21 1.52
CA ILE A 198 15.28 7.44 1.61
C ILE A 198 14.83 8.36 0.49
N PHE A 199 13.91 7.88 -0.34
CA PHE A 199 13.26 8.65 -1.38
C PHE A 199 11.92 9.17 -0.88
N THR A 200 11.79 10.50 -0.75
CA THR A 200 10.59 11.15 -0.18
C THR A 200 9.67 11.68 -1.28
N GLN A 201 8.38 11.76 -0.96
CA GLN A 201 7.37 12.31 -1.87
C GLN A 201 7.50 13.84 -2.02
N ASN A 202 7.99 14.55 -0.99
CA ASN A 202 8.01 16.01 -0.95
C ASN A 202 9.16 16.56 -0.09
N GLU A 203 9.43 17.86 -0.23
CA GLU A 203 10.47 18.57 0.52
C GLU A 203 10.20 18.64 2.03
N ASP A 204 8.93 18.67 2.47
CA ASP A 204 8.59 18.65 3.90
C ASP A 204 9.09 17.38 4.58
N SER A 205 8.90 16.23 3.94
CA SER A 205 9.40 14.93 4.42
C SER A 205 10.92 14.90 4.48
N LYS A 206 11.61 15.47 3.49
CA LYS A 206 13.07 15.60 3.46
C LYS A 206 13.56 16.53 4.57
N THR A 207 12.90 17.65 4.79
CA THR A 207 13.22 18.59 5.87
C THR A 207 13.09 17.95 7.25
N LEU A 208 12.03 17.15 7.45
CA LEU A 208 11.84 16.38 8.68
C LEU A 208 12.97 15.37 8.91
N LEU A 209 13.42 14.66 7.88
CA LEU A 209 14.55 13.73 7.98
C LEU A 209 15.85 14.45 8.30
N LYS A 210 16.11 15.59 7.66
CA LYS A 210 17.28 16.43 7.98
C LYS A 210 17.26 16.94 9.41
N SER A 211 16.09 17.26 9.99
CA SER A 211 15.97 17.70 11.38
C SER A 211 16.40 16.65 12.41
N ILE A 212 16.42 15.39 12.01
CA ILE A 212 16.95 14.29 12.84
C ILE A 212 18.35 13.83 12.41
N HIS A 213 19.03 14.63 11.59
CA HIS A 213 20.39 14.40 11.06
C HIS A 213 20.50 13.23 10.06
N TYR A 214 19.39 12.84 9.40
CA TYR A 214 19.43 11.89 8.30
C TYR A 214 19.67 12.62 6.98
N GLN A 215 20.81 12.33 6.30
CA GLN A 215 21.27 13.09 5.13
C GLN A 215 21.05 12.39 3.78
N ALA A 216 21.02 11.05 3.75
CA ALA A 216 20.89 10.28 2.52
C ALA A 216 19.44 10.28 1.98
N VAL A 217 18.95 11.45 1.59
CA VAL A 217 17.56 11.68 1.22
C VAL A 217 17.42 12.45 -0.10
N THR A 218 16.55 11.95 -0.99
CA THR A 218 16.18 12.59 -2.25
C THR A 218 14.68 12.73 -2.35
N VAL A 219 14.19 13.86 -2.84
CA VAL A 219 12.77 14.01 -3.22
C VAL A 219 12.58 13.41 -4.60
N SER A 220 11.76 12.38 -4.69
CA SER A 220 11.47 11.64 -5.93
C SER A 220 10.02 11.77 -6.41
N GLY A 221 9.18 12.48 -5.65
CA GLY A 221 7.75 12.58 -5.95
C GLY A 221 6.94 11.39 -5.42
N ASP A 222 5.66 11.41 -5.75
CA ASP A 222 4.72 10.37 -5.38
C ASP A 222 4.52 9.40 -6.56
N THR A 223 4.94 8.17 -6.40
CA THR A 223 4.86 7.12 -7.42
C THR A 223 3.42 6.77 -7.87
N ARG A 224 2.40 7.30 -7.20
CA ARG A 224 1.02 7.21 -7.70
C ARG A 224 0.84 7.97 -9.01
N PHE A 225 1.57 9.07 -9.22
CA PHE A 225 1.56 9.80 -10.49
C PHE A 225 2.18 8.99 -11.63
N ASP A 226 3.26 8.24 -11.36
CA ASP A 226 3.86 7.33 -12.36
C ASP A 226 2.85 6.27 -12.82
N ARG A 227 2.04 5.77 -11.87
CA ARG A 227 1.00 4.79 -12.18
C ARG A 227 -0.13 5.39 -13.03
N VAL A 228 -0.58 6.60 -12.68
CA VAL A 228 -1.59 7.29 -13.48
C VAL A 228 -1.05 7.61 -14.87
N TYR A 229 0.20 8.07 -14.96
CA TYR A 229 0.84 8.34 -16.22
C TYR A 229 0.94 7.08 -17.10
N SER A 230 1.36 5.95 -16.54
CA SER A 230 1.43 4.68 -17.28
C SER A 230 0.07 4.19 -17.77
N GLN A 231 -1.05 4.63 -17.15
CA GLN A 231 -2.38 4.32 -17.63
C GLN A 231 -2.68 4.97 -19.01
N LEU A 232 -2.00 6.09 -19.32
CA LEU A 232 -2.14 6.75 -20.63
C LEU A 232 -1.45 5.97 -21.75
N GLU A 233 -0.50 5.10 -21.43
CA GLU A 233 0.30 4.33 -22.39
C GLU A 233 -0.33 2.98 -22.75
N ILE A 234 -1.37 2.55 -22.02
CA ILE A 234 -2.06 1.29 -22.28
C ILE A 234 -3.36 1.50 -23.05
N ASP A 235 -3.79 0.48 -23.74
CA ASP A 235 -5.10 0.49 -24.41
C ASP A 235 -6.23 0.55 -23.36
N ASN A 236 -6.92 1.67 -23.35
CA ASN A 236 -8.06 1.96 -22.48
C ASN A 236 -9.41 1.72 -23.16
N THR A 237 -9.41 1.19 -24.38
CA THR A 237 -10.64 0.97 -25.16
C THR A 237 -11.62 0.05 -24.43
N LEU A 238 -12.84 0.52 -24.29
CA LEU A 238 -13.98 -0.19 -23.71
C LEU A 238 -15.20 0.01 -24.60
N ASN A 239 -15.41 -0.86 -25.57
CA ASN A 239 -16.46 -0.73 -26.59
C ASN A 239 -17.85 -0.48 -26.00
N PHE A 240 -18.16 -1.09 -24.86
CA PHE A 240 -19.43 -0.87 -24.17
C PHE A 240 -19.58 0.54 -23.56
N ILE A 241 -18.47 1.23 -23.25
CA ILE A 241 -18.51 2.62 -22.81
C ILE A 241 -18.66 3.55 -24.01
N GLU A 242 -18.03 3.24 -25.14
CA GLU A 242 -18.21 3.99 -26.40
C GLU A 242 -19.67 3.93 -26.87
N GLU A 243 -20.27 2.74 -26.85
CA GLU A 243 -21.69 2.53 -27.15
C GLU A 243 -22.59 3.32 -26.18
N PHE A 244 -22.32 3.26 -24.88
CA PHE A 244 -23.07 3.99 -23.86
C PHE A 244 -22.93 5.51 -24.06
N LYS A 245 -21.70 6.03 -24.24
CA LYS A 245 -21.42 7.47 -24.38
C LYS A 245 -22.08 8.05 -25.64
N ASN A 246 -22.04 7.33 -26.75
CA ASN A 246 -22.67 7.71 -28.02
C ASN A 246 -22.43 9.18 -28.39
N ASN A 247 -21.18 9.63 -28.31
CA ASN A 247 -20.74 11.01 -28.61
C ASN A 247 -21.40 12.12 -27.75
N GLN A 248 -22.06 11.78 -26.64
CA GLN A 248 -22.65 12.74 -25.72
C GLN A 248 -21.63 13.15 -24.63
N LEU A 249 -21.85 14.31 -24.00
CA LEU A 249 -21.07 14.73 -22.84
C LEU A 249 -21.21 13.70 -21.72
N CYS A 250 -20.08 13.23 -21.20
CA CYS A 250 -20.01 12.17 -20.21
C CYS A 250 -19.35 12.63 -18.92
N VAL A 251 -20.11 12.53 -17.83
CA VAL A 251 -19.62 12.76 -16.47
C VAL A 251 -19.29 11.41 -15.84
N VAL A 252 -18.03 11.23 -15.43
CA VAL A 252 -17.59 10.04 -14.70
C VAL A 252 -17.36 10.38 -13.23
N ALA A 253 -18.16 9.80 -12.35
CA ALA A 253 -18.07 9.93 -10.91
C ALA A 253 -17.52 8.62 -10.31
N GLY A 254 -16.25 8.62 -9.93
CA GLY A 254 -15.56 7.45 -9.39
C GLY A 254 -15.36 7.49 -7.88
N SER A 255 -15.37 6.30 -7.27
CA SER A 255 -15.21 6.09 -5.83
C SER A 255 -16.22 6.89 -4.98
N THR A 256 -17.46 6.99 -5.46
CA THR A 256 -18.48 7.84 -4.87
C THR A 256 -18.99 7.32 -3.52
N TRP A 257 -19.34 8.26 -2.64
CA TRP A 257 -20.00 8.04 -1.37
C TRP A 257 -21.42 8.61 -1.37
N PRO A 258 -22.33 8.17 -0.47
CA PRO A 258 -23.74 8.59 -0.45
C PRO A 258 -23.96 10.09 -0.50
N GLU A 259 -23.12 10.84 0.19
CA GLU A 259 -23.22 12.29 0.28
C GLU A 259 -22.95 12.95 -1.09
N GLY A 260 -21.87 12.54 -1.76
CA GLY A 260 -21.53 13.01 -3.11
C GLY A 260 -22.56 12.57 -4.15
N GLU A 261 -23.03 11.32 -4.07
CA GLU A 261 -24.06 10.79 -4.97
C GLU A 261 -25.35 11.57 -4.92
N SER A 262 -25.75 12.05 -3.75
CA SER A 262 -26.97 12.85 -3.59
C SER A 262 -26.95 14.12 -4.44
N LEU A 263 -25.79 14.76 -4.60
CA LEU A 263 -25.61 15.93 -5.46
C LEU A 263 -25.82 15.56 -6.94
N PHE A 264 -25.22 14.46 -7.39
CA PHE A 264 -25.37 14.00 -8.77
C PHE A 264 -26.79 13.56 -9.07
N ILE A 265 -27.45 12.84 -8.16
CA ILE A 265 -28.82 12.35 -8.35
C ILE A 265 -29.80 13.51 -8.55
N ASN A 266 -29.67 14.57 -7.77
CA ASN A 266 -30.50 15.75 -7.94
C ASN A 266 -30.35 16.38 -9.35
N PHE A 267 -29.12 16.44 -9.85
CA PHE A 267 -28.87 16.93 -11.19
C PHE A 267 -29.34 15.94 -12.28
N ILE A 268 -29.05 14.63 -12.14
CA ILE A 268 -29.48 13.58 -13.06
C ILE A 268 -31.01 13.58 -13.23
N ASN A 269 -31.73 13.77 -12.14
CA ASN A 269 -33.20 13.79 -12.14
C ASN A 269 -33.81 15.11 -12.63
N SER A 270 -32.99 16.09 -13.03
CA SER A 270 -33.43 17.37 -13.56
C SER A 270 -33.47 17.37 -15.10
N GLU A 271 -34.29 18.22 -15.70
CA GLU A 271 -34.35 18.43 -17.16
C GLU A 271 -33.00 18.91 -17.74
N ALA A 272 -32.18 19.62 -16.95
CA ALA A 272 -30.87 20.13 -17.38
C ALA A 272 -29.86 19.03 -17.72
N SER A 273 -30.08 17.79 -17.26
CA SER A 273 -29.20 16.64 -17.51
C SER A 273 -29.53 15.86 -18.77
N ARG A 274 -30.61 16.17 -19.49
CA ARG A 274 -31.21 15.34 -20.57
C ARG A 274 -30.23 14.88 -21.66
N HIS A 275 -29.17 15.66 -21.93
CA HIS A 275 -28.16 15.35 -22.95
C HIS A 275 -26.80 14.96 -22.36
N VAL A 276 -26.77 14.60 -21.07
CA VAL A 276 -25.54 14.24 -20.36
C VAL A 276 -25.61 12.75 -19.95
N LYS A 277 -24.56 12.03 -20.26
CA LYS A 277 -24.35 10.65 -19.79
C LYS A 277 -23.62 10.66 -18.45
N PHE A 278 -23.99 9.77 -17.56
CA PHE A 278 -23.37 9.64 -16.23
C PHE A 278 -22.84 8.22 -16.03
N ILE A 279 -21.58 8.08 -15.68
CA ILE A 279 -21.00 6.84 -15.23
C ILE A 279 -20.68 6.99 -13.74
N ILE A 280 -21.32 6.19 -12.91
CA ILE A 280 -21.15 6.24 -11.45
C ILE A 280 -20.49 4.93 -10.99
N ALA A 281 -19.33 5.04 -10.38
CA ALA A 281 -18.62 3.90 -9.78
C ALA A 281 -18.57 4.08 -8.25
N PRO A 282 -19.50 3.48 -7.49
CA PRO A 282 -19.53 3.59 -6.04
C PRO A 282 -18.29 2.99 -5.38
N HIS A 283 -17.86 3.56 -4.24
CA HIS A 283 -16.78 3.00 -3.44
C HIS A 283 -17.16 1.64 -2.82
N ASP A 284 -18.42 1.47 -2.44
CA ASP A 284 -18.98 0.21 -1.93
C ASP A 284 -19.98 -0.35 -2.95
N ILE A 285 -19.67 -1.54 -3.49
CA ILE A 285 -20.46 -2.22 -4.53
C ILE A 285 -21.35 -3.34 -3.97
N LYS A 286 -21.70 -3.30 -2.68
CA LYS A 286 -22.64 -4.26 -2.11
C LYS A 286 -24.00 -4.19 -2.83
N PRO A 287 -24.68 -5.33 -3.09
CA PRO A 287 -25.94 -5.35 -3.83
C PRO A 287 -27.01 -4.40 -3.30
N GLU A 288 -27.18 -4.34 -1.99
CA GLU A 288 -28.15 -3.42 -1.33
C GLU A 288 -27.80 -1.94 -1.60
N ARG A 289 -26.48 -1.63 -1.65
CA ARG A 289 -26.00 -0.29 -1.91
C ARG A 289 -26.25 0.13 -3.36
N ILE A 290 -25.97 -0.76 -4.30
CA ILE A 290 -26.21 -0.55 -5.73
C ILE A 290 -27.70 -0.39 -6.00
N LYS A 291 -28.53 -1.26 -5.42
CA LYS A 291 -30.00 -1.19 -5.54
C LYS A 291 -30.54 0.14 -5.03
N ASN A 292 -30.10 0.58 -3.85
CA ASN A 292 -30.52 1.89 -3.29
C ASN A 292 -30.13 3.06 -4.19
N LEU A 293 -28.90 3.03 -4.76
CA LEU A 293 -28.47 4.05 -5.71
C LEU A 293 -29.35 4.07 -6.96
N GLN A 294 -29.67 2.90 -7.53
CA GLN A 294 -30.48 2.74 -8.74
C GLN A 294 -31.92 3.23 -8.50
N GLU A 295 -32.54 2.91 -7.37
CA GLU A 295 -33.90 3.31 -7.03
C GLU A 295 -34.08 4.83 -6.86
N ARG A 296 -33.01 5.57 -6.58
CA ARG A 296 -33.01 7.03 -6.43
C ARG A 296 -32.88 7.79 -7.75
N ILE A 297 -32.57 7.10 -8.84
CA ILE A 297 -32.37 7.66 -10.17
C ILE A 297 -33.61 7.42 -11.01
N ASN A 298 -34.25 8.50 -11.46
CA ASN A 298 -35.48 8.44 -12.28
C ASN A 298 -35.20 8.09 -13.74
N SER A 299 -33.98 8.30 -14.21
CA SER A 299 -33.56 8.07 -15.59
C SER A 299 -33.22 6.59 -15.84
N LYS A 300 -33.28 6.18 -17.12
CA LYS A 300 -32.90 4.83 -17.51
C LYS A 300 -31.45 4.51 -17.12
N THR A 301 -31.31 3.52 -16.26
CA THR A 301 -30.05 3.14 -15.63
C THR A 301 -29.66 1.72 -16.01
N VAL A 302 -28.37 1.48 -16.30
CA VAL A 302 -27.78 0.17 -16.58
C VAL A 302 -26.73 -0.16 -15.53
N LEU A 303 -26.66 -1.41 -15.09
CA LEU A 303 -25.56 -1.95 -14.30
C LEU A 303 -24.48 -2.57 -15.20
N PHE A 304 -23.21 -2.48 -14.80
CA PHE A 304 -22.14 -3.14 -15.54
C PHE A 304 -22.32 -4.65 -15.62
N SER A 305 -22.83 -5.29 -14.55
CA SER A 305 -23.15 -6.72 -14.52
C SER A 305 -24.20 -7.12 -15.55
N GLU A 306 -25.09 -6.20 -15.96
CA GLU A 306 -26.23 -6.44 -16.85
C GLU A 306 -26.02 -5.89 -18.29
N LYS A 307 -24.87 -5.29 -18.58
CA LYS A 307 -24.59 -4.55 -19.83
C LYS A 307 -24.86 -5.31 -21.13
N LYS A 308 -24.83 -6.64 -21.11
CA LYS A 308 -25.07 -7.44 -22.31
C LYS A 308 -26.55 -7.58 -22.66
N SER A 309 -27.44 -7.39 -21.70
CA SER A 309 -28.90 -7.54 -21.84
C SER A 309 -29.66 -6.22 -21.88
N GLN A 310 -28.95 -5.10 -21.80
CA GLN A 310 -29.50 -3.76 -21.67
C GLN A 310 -29.16 -2.88 -22.88
N ASP A 311 -30.01 -1.91 -23.16
CA ASP A 311 -29.81 -0.92 -24.21
C ASP A 311 -28.90 0.21 -23.63
N LEU A 312 -27.61 0.15 -23.98
CA LEU A 312 -26.61 1.09 -23.52
C LEU A 312 -26.81 2.47 -24.13
N THR A 313 -27.10 2.53 -25.41
CA THR A 313 -27.20 3.79 -26.16
C THR A 313 -28.29 4.71 -25.61
N ASN A 314 -29.47 4.15 -25.29
CA ASN A 314 -30.62 4.93 -24.80
C ASN A 314 -30.65 5.05 -23.25
N SER A 315 -29.66 4.52 -22.55
CA SER A 315 -29.54 4.70 -21.11
C SER A 315 -28.77 5.96 -20.77
N GLN A 316 -29.19 6.67 -19.72
CA GLN A 316 -28.56 7.92 -19.29
C GLN A 316 -27.49 7.69 -18.21
N VAL A 317 -27.71 6.69 -17.37
CA VAL A 317 -26.82 6.39 -16.24
C VAL A 317 -26.25 4.98 -16.34
N PHE A 318 -24.96 4.84 -16.15
CA PHE A 318 -24.27 3.58 -16.10
C PHE A 318 -23.61 3.40 -14.74
N ILE A 319 -24.08 2.45 -13.93
CA ILE A 319 -23.52 2.16 -12.63
C ILE A 319 -22.47 1.04 -12.77
N ILE A 320 -21.28 1.27 -12.29
CA ILE A 320 -20.17 0.31 -12.31
C ILE A 320 -20.17 -0.46 -11.00
N ASP A 321 -20.82 -1.60 -10.99
CA ASP A 321 -20.93 -2.53 -9.86
C ASP A 321 -19.82 -3.60 -9.86
N THR A 322 -18.64 -3.23 -10.37
CA THR A 322 -17.44 -4.06 -10.40
C THR A 322 -16.19 -3.25 -10.02
N VAL A 323 -15.10 -3.94 -9.71
CA VAL A 323 -13.79 -3.34 -9.41
C VAL A 323 -12.79 -3.55 -10.55
N GLY A 324 -11.80 -2.66 -10.67
CA GLY A 324 -10.64 -2.84 -11.54
C GLY A 324 -10.70 -2.17 -12.92
N ILE A 325 -11.85 -1.59 -13.34
CA ILE A 325 -12.00 -0.95 -14.65
C ILE A 325 -12.10 0.58 -14.59
N LEU A 326 -12.25 1.18 -13.40
CA LEU A 326 -12.50 2.61 -13.23
C LEU A 326 -11.39 3.49 -13.85
N SER A 327 -10.14 3.08 -13.77
CA SER A 327 -9.02 3.81 -14.37
C SER A 327 -9.13 3.91 -15.89
N LYS A 328 -9.66 2.88 -16.56
CA LYS A 328 -9.94 2.90 -18.00
C LYS A 328 -11.15 3.76 -18.33
N ILE A 329 -12.16 3.75 -17.46
CA ILE A 329 -13.40 4.50 -17.66
C ILE A 329 -13.15 6.01 -17.64
N TYR A 330 -12.19 6.47 -16.84
CA TYR A 330 -11.84 7.90 -16.80
C TYR A 330 -11.36 8.46 -18.16
N SER A 331 -10.85 7.62 -19.07
CA SER A 331 -10.46 8.07 -20.42
C SER A 331 -11.66 8.54 -21.28
N TYR A 332 -12.88 8.19 -20.88
CA TYR A 332 -14.13 8.60 -21.55
C TYR A 332 -14.78 9.83 -20.93
N ALA A 333 -14.23 10.33 -19.82
CA ALA A 333 -14.81 11.45 -19.09
C ALA A 333 -14.52 12.78 -19.81
N ASP A 334 -15.57 13.54 -20.08
CA ASP A 334 -15.44 14.98 -20.38
C ASP A 334 -15.35 15.77 -19.07
N ILE A 335 -16.02 15.27 -18.02
CA ILE A 335 -15.92 15.79 -16.65
C ILE A 335 -15.71 14.60 -15.70
N ALA A 336 -14.67 14.69 -14.86
CA ALA A 336 -14.37 13.66 -13.85
C ALA A 336 -14.58 14.17 -12.43
N TYR A 337 -15.24 13.36 -11.61
CA TYR A 337 -15.35 13.54 -10.16
C TYR A 337 -14.69 12.36 -9.47
N VAL A 338 -13.94 12.64 -8.40
CA VAL A 338 -13.30 11.63 -7.56
C VAL A 338 -13.80 11.83 -6.13
N GLY A 339 -14.52 10.83 -5.61
CA GLY A 339 -15.10 10.83 -4.28
C GLY A 339 -14.15 10.37 -3.16
#